data_1d96c66acc96c0e56731b0719dec00c1
#
_entry.id   1d96c66acc96c0e56731b0719dec00c1
#
_cell.length_a   1.000
_cell.length_b   1.000
_cell.length_c   1.000
_cell.angle_alpha   90.00
_cell.angle_beta   90.00
_cell.angle_gamma   90.00
#
_symmetry.space_group_name_H-M   'P 1'
#
loop_
_entity.id
_entity.type
_entity.pdbx_description
1 polymer ?
#
loop_
_entity_poly.entity_id
_entity_poly.type
_entity_poly.pdbx_seq_one_letter_code
_entity_poly.pdbx_strand_id
1 'polypeptide(L)'
;MCIRDRCTPQQYYDVEVENFEQACIKHPSENVDLCILPIAKIMGETNKIGIKPFYVALSKDLIPSAEQLKSIEPIEDVVMIGYPDGIWDEQNNRPIVRKGITATHPGIKFNGANEFMLDIACFNGSSGSPAFIYNQGSYSTRDGLAIGNRLLFIGIVYAVAQHRVAGEIGFYPMPTVNTRPVPVTDIPNNLALAIQAEALLEFEKMFEKAKRRET
;
A
#
# COMPACT_ATOMS: atom_id res chain seq x y z
N MET A 1 -7.48 0.95 14.47
CA MET A 1 -7.71 1.74 13.23
C MET A 1 -8.35 3.05 13.65
N CYS A 2 -7.73 4.16 13.33
CA CYS A 2 -8.25 5.48 13.69
C CYS A 2 -9.06 6.04 12.51
N ILE A 3 -10.35 6.30 12.70
CA ILE A 3 -11.22 6.91 11.70
C ILE A 3 -11.47 8.33 12.15
N ARG A 4 -11.03 9.32 11.37
CA ARG A 4 -11.15 10.74 11.72
C ARG A 4 -12.15 11.45 10.81
N ASP A 5 -13.01 12.26 11.43
CA ASP A 5 -13.99 13.07 10.71
C ASP A 5 -13.37 14.41 10.27
N ARG A 6 -13.70 14.85 9.04
CA ARG A 6 -13.26 16.15 8.48
C ARG A 6 -14.15 17.33 8.86
N CYS A 7 -15.24 17.10 9.56
CA CYS A 7 -16.17 18.20 9.91
C CYS A 7 -15.54 19.23 10.86
N THR A 8 -14.50 18.84 11.60
CA THR A 8 -13.68 19.77 12.37
C THR A 8 -12.23 19.25 12.43
N PRO A 9 -11.21 20.06 12.17
CA PRO A 9 -9.81 19.64 12.12
C PRO A 9 -9.25 19.03 13.42
N GLN A 10 -10.00 19.05 14.50
CA GLN A 10 -9.57 18.71 15.86
C GLN A 10 -10.31 17.51 16.47
N GLN A 11 -11.25 16.89 15.78
CA GLN A 11 -11.96 15.73 16.31
C GLN A 11 -11.56 14.48 15.55
N TYR A 12 -10.94 13.53 16.24
CA TYR A 12 -10.73 12.19 15.77
C TYR A 12 -11.44 11.20 16.69
N TYR A 13 -11.86 10.12 16.14
CA TYR A 13 -12.49 9.03 16.87
C TYR A 13 -11.63 7.79 16.70
N ASP A 14 -11.21 7.21 17.82
CA ASP A 14 -10.54 5.93 17.81
C ASP A 14 -11.60 4.83 17.81
N VAL A 15 -11.55 3.97 16.82
CA VAL A 15 -12.41 2.79 16.73
C VAL A 15 -11.56 1.57 17.01
N GLU A 16 -11.88 0.88 18.09
CA GLU A 16 -11.27 -0.40 18.42
C GLU A 16 -12.00 -1.51 17.67
N VAL A 17 -11.23 -2.31 16.91
CA VAL A 17 -11.75 -3.47 16.21
C VAL A 17 -11.34 -4.71 16.99
N GLU A 18 -12.28 -5.25 17.76
CA GLU A 18 -12.07 -6.51 18.48
C GLU A 18 -11.81 -7.65 17.48
N ASN A 19 -10.89 -8.56 17.85
CA ASN A 19 -10.54 -9.72 17.02
C ASN A 19 -10.23 -9.35 15.56
N PHE A 20 -9.36 -8.35 15.35
CA PHE A 20 -9.01 -7.79 14.04
C PHE A 20 -8.71 -8.88 12.98
N GLU A 21 -7.96 -9.92 13.35
CA GLU A 21 -7.64 -11.01 12.42
C GLU A 21 -8.87 -11.77 11.92
N GLN A 22 -9.89 -11.93 12.77
CA GLN A 22 -11.15 -12.58 12.40
C GLN A 22 -12.09 -11.66 11.61
N ALA A 23 -11.97 -10.34 11.84
CA ALA A 23 -12.72 -9.33 11.09
C ALA A 23 -12.21 -9.15 9.66
N CYS A 24 -10.94 -9.51 9.41
CA CYS A 24 -10.34 -9.43 8.09
C CYS A 24 -10.66 -10.66 7.25
N ILE A 25 -11.03 -10.41 6.00
CA ILE A 25 -11.24 -11.45 4.98
C ILE A 25 -9.97 -11.57 4.18
N LYS A 26 -9.31 -12.73 4.27
CA LYS A 26 -8.08 -13.01 3.52
C LYS A 26 -8.37 -13.21 2.04
N HIS A 27 -7.38 -12.92 1.21
CA HIS A 27 -7.44 -13.16 -0.22
C HIS A 27 -7.71 -14.66 -0.51
N PRO A 28 -8.54 -14.99 -1.54
CA PRO A 28 -8.86 -16.37 -1.87
C PRO A 28 -7.66 -17.20 -2.33
N SER A 29 -6.60 -16.58 -2.82
CA SER A 29 -5.33 -17.22 -3.15
C SER A 29 -4.35 -17.06 -1.98
N GLU A 30 -3.83 -18.19 -1.46
CA GLU A 30 -2.88 -18.20 -0.33
C GLU A 30 -1.54 -17.52 -0.66
N ASN A 31 -1.20 -17.39 -1.94
CA ASN A 31 0.04 -16.78 -2.40
C ASN A 31 -0.05 -15.25 -2.53
N VAL A 32 -1.19 -14.64 -2.18
CA VAL A 32 -1.41 -13.20 -2.26
C VAL A 32 -1.60 -12.64 -0.85
N ASP A 33 -0.64 -11.89 -0.36
CA ASP A 33 -0.67 -11.29 0.97
C ASP A 33 -1.56 -10.05 1.01
N LEU A 34 -2.85 -10.25 0.81
CA LEU A 34 -3.89 -9.24 0.92
C LEU A 34 -5.03 -9.70 1.83
N CYS A 35 -5.57 -8.75 2.55
CA CYS A 35 -6.84 -8.91 3.24
C CYS A 35 -7.68 -7.64 3.11
N ILE A 36 -8.98 -7.77 3.29
CA ILE A 36 -9.91 -6.65 3.36
C ILE A 36 -10.62 -6.64 4.70
N LEU A 37 -10.81 -5.45 5.26
CA LEU A 37 -11.62 -5.23 6.45
C LEU A 37 -12.96 -4.60 6.02
N PRO A 38 -14.10 -5.32 6.16
CA PRO A 38 -15.41 -4.75 5.90
C PRO A 38 -15.74 -3.64 6.90
N ILE A 39 -15.86 -2.41 6.45
CA ILE A 39 -16.09 -1.25 7.33
C ILE A 39 -17.56 -0.92 7.56
N ALA A 40 -18.50 -1.67 6.98
CA ALA A 40 -19.94 -1.39 7.06
C ALA A 40 -20.45 -1.37 8.52
N LYS A 41 -19.98 -2.28 9.37
CA LYS A 41 -20.31 -2.32 10.81
C LYS A 41 -19.80 -1.08 11.51
N ILE A 42 -18.54 -0.71 11.29
CA ILE A 42 -17.90 0.47 11.86
C ILE A 42 -18.66 1.74 11.46
N MET A 43 -18.99 1.87 10.18
CA MET A 43 -19.80 2.99 9.66
C MET A 43 -21.19 3.06 10.30
N GLY A 44 -21.82 1.89 10.52
CA GLY A 44 -23.10 1.81 11.20
C GLY A 44 -23.04 2.25 12.67
N GLU A 45 -22.01 1.87 13.38
CA GLU A 45 -21.79 2.23 14.79
C GLU A 45 -21.48 3.71 14.95
N THR A 46 -20.58 4.26 14.14
CA THR A 46 -20.24 5.69 14.17
C THR A 46 -21.45 6.57 13.81
N ASN A 47 -22.26 6.16 12.84
CA ASN A 47 -23.48 6.89 12.48
C ASN A 47 -24.51 6.94 13.64
N LYS A 48 -24.63 5.86 14.43
CA LYS A 48 -25.56 5.81 15.58
C LYS A 48 -25.22 6.86 16.65
N ILE A 49 -23.94 7.20 16.80
CA ILE A 49 -23.45 8.23 17.74
C ILE A 49 -23.28 9.60 17.09
N GLY A 50 -23.84 9.79 15.87
CA GLY A 50 -23.83 11.07 15.16
C GLY A 50 -22.51 11.42 14.46
N ILE A 51 -21.56 10.48 14.39
CA ILE A 51 -20.28 10.69 13.72
C ILE A 51 -20.39 10.20 12.28
N LYS A 52 -20.01 11.07 11.33
CA LYS A 52 -19.91 10.76 9.91
C LYS A 52 -18.44 10.67 9.50
N PRO A 53 -17.84 9.50 9.47
CA PRO A 53 -16.44 9.34 9.08
C PRO A 53 -16.21 9.82 7.64
N PHE A 54 -15.17 10.60 7.45
CA PHE A 54 -14.76 10.99 6.11
C PHE A 54 -13.85 9.91 5.50
N TYR A 55 -14.19 9.49 4.31
CA TYR A 55 -13.37 8.60 3.49
C TYR A 55 -13.55 8.91 2.01
N VAL A 56 -12.58 8.54 1.21
CA VAL A 56 -12.66 8.57 -0.25
C VAL A 56 -12.61 7.13 -0.73
N ALA A 57 -13.72 6.67 -1.32
CA ALA A 57 -13.76 5.36 -1.95
C ALA A 57 -13.07 5.41 -3.31
N LEU A 58 -12.20 4.46 -3.56
CA LEU A 58 -11.61 4.26 -4.89
C LEU A 58 -12.57 3.41 -5.73
N SER A 59 -12.92 3.91 -6.92
CA SER A 59 -13.68 3.11 -7.90
C SER A 59 -12.76 2.06 -8.53
N LYS A 60 -13.33 0.90 -8.84
CA LYS A 60 -12.63 -0.13 -9.61
C LYS A 60 -12.19 0.33 -11.01
N ASP A 61 -12.80 1.37 -11.54
CA ASP A 61 -12.42 1.96 -12.83
C ASP A 61 -11.03 2.61 -12.81
N LEU A 62 -10.48 2.85 -11.61
CA LEU A 62 -9.08 3.29 -11.44
C LEU A 62 -8.08 2.15 -11.62
N ILE A 63 -8.51 0.89 -11.53
CA ILE A 63 -7.65 -0.27 -11.80
C ILE A 63 -7.46 -0.35 -13.32
N PRO A 64 -6.22 -0.28 -13.80
CA PRO A 64 -5.97 -0.26 -15.24
C PRO A 64 -6.42 -1.55 -15.92
N SER A 65 -7.04 -1.41 -17.09
CA SER A 65 -7.34 -2.55 -17.96
C SER A 65 -6.07 -3.17 -18.53
N ALA A 66 -6.18 -4.37 -19.11
CA ALA A 66 -5.04 -5.04 -19.74
C ALA A 66 -4.45 -4.21 -20.90
N GLU A 67 -5.28 -3.45 -21.62
CA GLU A 67 -4.85 -2.54 -22.69
C GLU A 67 -4.10 -1.34 -22.11
N GLN A 68 -4.61 -0.75 -21.04
CA GLN A 68 -3.94 0.36 -20.35
C GLN A 68 -2.60 -0.10 -19.77
N LEU A 69 -2.53 -1.29 -19.15
CA LEU A 69 -1.27 -1.85 -18.66
C LEU A 69 -0.24 -2.03 -19.77
N LYS A 70 -0.66 -2.46 -20.97
CA LYS A 70 0.25 -2.58 -22.13
C LYS A 70 0.76 -1.22 -22.64
N SER A 71 0.02 -0.14 -22.41
CA SER A 71 0.40 1.22 -22.83
C SER A 71 1.27 1.95 -21.80
N ILE A 72 1.44 1.40 -20.61
CA ILE A 72 2.30 1.95 -19.56
C ILE A 72 3.76 1.81 -20.00
N GLU A 73 4.54 2.86 -19.81
CA GLU A 73 5.98 2.83 -20.05
C GLU A 73 6.71 2.02 -18.94
N PRO A 74 7.91 1.52 -19.22
CA PRO A 74 8.69 0.79 -18.21
C PRO A 74 9.01 1.61 -16.96
N ILE A 75 9.16 2.92 -17.11
CA ILE A 75 9.43 3.87 -16.03
C ILE A 75 8.31 4.89 -15.98
N GLU A 76 7.50 4.82 -14.94
CA GLU A 76 6.37 5.72 -14.68
C GLU A 76 6.52 6.40 -13.32
N ASP A 77 6.12 7.66 -13.27
CA ASP A 77 5.97 8.37 -11.99
C ASP A 77 4.88 7.71 -11.12
N VAL A 78 5.24 7.38 -9.89
CA VAL A 78 4.34 6.74 -8.93
C VAL A 78 4.16 7.60 -7.69
N VAL A 79 2.94 7.67 -7.20
CA VAL A 79 2.58 8.25 -5.92
C VAL A 79 2.07 7.15 -4.99
N MET A 80 2.62 7.08 -3.79
CA MET A 80 2.17 6.20 -2.72
C MET A 80 1.64 7.04 -1.57
N ILE A 81 0.53 6.60 -0.97
CA ILE A 81 -0.13 7.30 0.14
C ILE A 81 -0.24 6.35 1.32
N GLY A 82 0.33 6.70 2.46
CA GLY A 82 0.34 5.80 3.61
C GLY A 82 0.84 6.41 4.91
N TYR A 83 1.17 5.53 5.84
CA TYR A 83 1.57 5.88 7.21
C TYR A 83 2.92 5.21 7.55
N PRO A 84 4.02 5.62 6.88
CA PRO A 84 5.34 5.03 7.11
C PRO A 84 5.75 5.20 8.57
N ASP A 85 6.24 4.13 9.20
CA ASP A 85 6.62 4.10 10.64
C ASP A 85 5.52 4.64 11.58
N GLY A 86 4.25 4.59 11.15
CA GLY A 86 3.14 5.17 11.89
C GLY A 86 3.12 6.71 11.89
N ILE A 87 3.91 7.35 11.03
CA ILE A 87 3.97 8.81 10.93
C ILE A 87 2.82 9.34 10.05
N TRP A 88 2.13 10.36 10.55
CA TRP A 88 1.13 11.11 9.80
C TRP A 88 1.06 12.55 10.33
N ASP A 89 0.35 13.42 9.63
CA ASP A 89 0.01 14.75 10.16
C ASP A 89 -1.12 14.60 11.19
N GLU A 90 -0.75 14.55 12.45
CA GLU A 90 -1.68 14.34 13.57
C GLU A 90 -2.70 15.47 13.70
N GLN A 91 -2.29 16.71 13.45
CA GLN A 91 -3.17 17.86 13.57
C GLN A 91 -4.27 17.87 12.50
N ASN A 92 -3.91 17.55 11.27
CA ASN A 92 -4.83 17.61 10.14
C ASN A 92 -5.36 16.23 9.74
N ASN A 93 -4.89 15.17 10.40
CA ASN A 93 -5.20 13.77 10.09
C ASN A 93 -4.97 13.41 8.63
N ARG A 94 -3.78 13.66 8.13
CA ARG A 94 -3.42 13.37 6.76
C ARG A 94 -2.31 12.34 6.67
N PRO A 95 -2.42 11.37 5.73
CA PRO A 95 -1.34 10.45 5.44
C PRO A 95 -0.15 11.17 4.82
N ILE A 96 0.99 10.50 4.82
CA ILE A 96 2.18 10.93 4.10
C ILE A 96 2.06 10.51 2.64
N VAL A 97 2.35 11.45 1.74
CA VAL A 97 2.41 11.21 0.29
C VAL A 97 3.88 11.11 -0.10
N ARG A 98 4.22 10.06 -0.83
CA ARG A 98 5.57 9.85 -1.37
C ARG A 98 5.52 9.71 -2.87
N LYS A 99 6.56 10.17 -3.55
CA LYS A 99 6.75 10.03 -4.98
C LYS A 99 7.96 9.15 -5.26
N GLY A 100 7.86 8.30 -6.26
CA GLY A 100 8.89 7.42 -6.76
C GLY A 100 8.59 7.04 -8.20
N ILE A 101 9.16 5.92 -8.65
CA ILE A 101 8.95 5.39 -9.99
C ILE A 101 8.66 3.89 -9.95
N THR A 102 8.14 3.35 -11.05
CA THR A 102 8.12 1.89 -11.25
C THR A 102 9.55 1.39 -11.46
N ALA A 103 9.97 0.39 -10.68
CA ALA A 103 11.26 -0.29 -10.87
C ALA A 103 11.10 -1.54 -11.77
N THR A 104 9.90 -2.09 -11.87
CA THR A 104 9.51 -3.12 -12.84
C THR A 104 8.14 -2.77 -13.41
N HIS A 105 7.82 -3.31 -14.57
CA HIS A 105 6.56 -3.02 -15.25
C HIS A 105 5.35 -3.55 -14.47
N PRO A 106 4.37 -2.71 -14.09
CA PRO A 106 3.27 -3.10 -13.19
C PRO A 106 2.28 -4.11 -13.79
N GLY A 107 2.26 -4.27 -15.11
CA GLY A 107 1.44 -5.27 -15.80
C GLY A 107 2.15 -6.60 -16.05
N ILE A 108 3.40 -6.77 -15.60
CA ILE A 108 4.18 -7.99 -15.78
C ILE A 108 4.47 -8.60 -14.42
N LYS A 109 4.25 -9.89 -14.28
CA LYS A 109 4.49 -10.64 -13.05
C LYS A 109 5.97 -10.65 -12.68
N PHE A 110 6.29 -10.12 -11.52
CA PHE A 110 7.65 -10.18 -11.00
C PHE A 110 7.93 -11.57 -10.41
N ASN A 111 8.96 -12.25 -10.93
CA ASN A 111 9.31 -13.64 -10.54
C ASN A 111 8.13 -14.61 -10.58
N GLY A 112 7.15 -14.38 -11.47
CA GLY A 112 5.98 -15.24 -11.64
C GLY A 112 4.83 -14.95 -10.68
N ALA A 113 5.00 -14.06 -9.69
CA ALA A 113 3.97 -13.61 -8.77
C ALA A 113 3.20 -12.39 -9.31
N ASN A 114 1.95 -12.21 -8.86
CA ASN A 114 1.10 -11.05 -9.23
C ASN A 114 1.55 -9.79 -8.49
N GLU A 115 2.80 -9.41 -8.67
CA GLU A 115 3.45 -8.29 -7.99
C GLU A 115 4.42 -7.58 -8.93
N PHE A 116 4.87 -6.40 -8.52
CA PHE A 116 5.88 -5.60 -9.21
C PHE A 116 6.69 -4.80 -8.19
N MET A 117 7.81 -4.23 -8.62
CA MET A 117 8.67 -3.42 -7.78
C MET A 117 8.52 -1.94 -8.07
N LEU A 118 8.66 -1.15 -7.01
CA LEU A 118 8.74 0.31 -7.02
C LEU A 118 10.09 0.75 -6.47
N ASP A 119 10.68 1.76 -7.08
CA ASP A 119 11.76 2.55 -6.48
C ASP A 119 11.13 3.78 -5.81
N ILE A 120 10.90 3.65 -4.52
CA ILE A 120 10.22 4.65 -3.71
C ILE A 120 10.67 4.51 -2.26
N ALA A 121 10.91 5.65 -1.60
CA ALA A 121 11.25 5.63 -0.18
C ALA A 121 10.13 4.91 0.60
N CYS A 122 10.43 3.69 1.04
CA CYS A 122 9.49 2.81 1.73
C CYS A 122 10.13 2.30 3.03
N PHE A 123 9.36 2.31 4.11
CA PHE A 123 9.78 1.88 5.44
C PHE A 123 8.73 0.93 6.03
N ASN A 124 9.06 0.35 7.18
CA ASN A 124 8.10 -0.42 7.96
C ASN A 124 6.82 0.42 8.19
N GLY A 125 5.66 -0.23 8.21
CA GLY A 125 4.38 0.48 8.31
C GLY A 125 3.82 1.03 6.99
N SER A 126 4.58 0.98 5.89
CA SER A 126 4.07 1.33 4.56
C SER A 126 3.19 0.23 3.94
N SER A 127 3.14 -0.96 4.53
CA SER A 127 2.27 -2.05 4.07
C SER A 127 0.80 -1.64 4.10
N GLY A 128 0.05 -1.99 3.04
CA GLY A 128 -1.33 -1.55 2.82
C GLY A 128 -1.45 -0.21 2.09
N SER A 129 -0.35 0.50 1.81
CA SER A 129 -0.38 1.77 1.07
C SER A 129 -0.73 1.56 -0.39
N PRO A 130 -1.75 2.26 -0.94
CA PRO A 130 -2.05 2.25 -2.36
C PRO A 130 -0.98 3.00 -3.15
N ALA A 131 -0.63 2.45 -4.31
CA ALA A 131 0.29 3.03 -5.28
C ALA A 131 -0.46 3.42 -6.56
N PHE A 132 -0.21 4.62 -7.05
CA PHE A 132 -0.87 5.18 -8.21
C PHE A 132 0.15 5.70 -9.22
N ILE A 133 -0.11 5.48 -10.52
CA ILE A 133 0.44 6.34 -11.56
C ILE A 133 -0.41 7.59 -11.58
N TYR A 134 0.22 8.76 -11.41
CA TYR A 134 -0.47 10.04 -11.35
C TYR A 134 0.26 11.08 -12.18
N ASN A 135 -0.39 11.51 -13.27
CA ASN A 135 0.14 12.54 -14.15
C ASN A 135 -0.87 13.67 -14.29
N GLN A 136 -0.37 14.90 -14.38
CA GLN A 136 -1.16 16.11 -14.63
C GLN A 136 -0.62 16.87 -15.83
N GLY A 137 -1.53 17.27 -16.70
CA GLY A 137 -1.24 18.08 -17.87
C GLY A 137 -0.70 17.28 -19.06
N SER A 138 0.31 16.46 -18.88
CA SER A 138 0.87 15.60 -19.93
C SER A 138 1.62 14.39 -19.37
N TYR A 139 1.77 13.36 -20.17
CA TYR A 139 2.56 12.16 -19.85
C TYR A 139 3.09 11.50 -21.12
N SER A 140 4.20 10.79 -21.01
CA SER A 140 4.81 10.03 -22.11
C SER A 140 3.99 8.78 -22.41
N THR A 141 3.94 8.42 -23.68
CA THR A 141 3.38 7.17 -24.19
C THR A 141 4.33 6.63 -25.25
N ARG A 142 4.16 5.38 -25.65
CA ARG A 142 4.95 4.77 -26.75
C ARG A 142 4.85 5.54 -28.06
N ASP A 143 3.73 6.21 -28.28
CA ASP A 143 3.45 6.94 -29.51
C ASP A 143 3.82 8.44 -29.42
N GLY A 144 4.38 8.88 -28.27
CA GLY A 144 4.80 10.25 -28.03
C GLY A 144 4.20 10.85 -26.76
N LEU A 145 3.88 12.15 -26.80
CA LEU A 145 3.34 12.90 -25.67
C LEU A 145 1.80 12.95 -25.72
N ALA A 146 1.14 12.43 -24.69
CA ALA A 146 -0.29 12.61 -24.49
C ALA A 146 -0.55 13.83 -23.60
N ILE A 147 -1.55 14.65 -23.98
CA ILE A 147 -2.02 15.79 -23.19
C ILE A 147 -3.26 15.34 -22.40
N GLY A 148 -3.22 15.50 -21.07
CA GLY A 148 -4.32 15.13 -20.19
C GLY A 148 -3.85 14.76 -18.80
N ASN A 149 -4.82 14.31 -17.98
CA ASN A 149 -4.56 13.80 -16.65
C ASN A 149 -4.75 12.29 -16.64
N ARG A 150 -3.88 11.58 -15.94
CA ARG A 150 -3.98 10.13 -15.77
C ARG A 150 -3.86 9.78 -14.29
N LEU A 151 -4.81 9.01 -13.80
CA LEU A 151 -4.78 8.42 -12.46
C LEU A 151 -5.11 6.94 -12.59
N LEU A 152 -4.13 6.08 -12.30
CA LEU A 152 -4.30 4.63 -12.34
C LEU A 152 -3.90 4.05 -10.98
N PHE A 153 -4.75 3.27 -10.37
CA PHE A 153 -4.46 2.51 -9.16
C PHE A 153 -3.77 1.22 -9.56
N ILE A 154 -2.44 1.14 -9.41
CA ILE A 154 -1.63 0.04 -9.93
C ILE A 154 -1.37 -1.07 -8.93
N GLY A 155 -1.46 -0.79 -7.61
CA GLY A 155 -1.22 -1.84 -6.62
C GLY A 155 -1.21 -1.38 -5.19
N ILE A 156 -0.97 -2.35 -4.29
CA ILE A 156 -0.86 -2.15 -2.85
C ILE A 156 0.52 -2.61 -2.41
N VAL A 157 1.26 -1.73 -1.74
CA VAL A 157 2.56 -2.05 -1.15
C VAL A 157 2.36 -3.02 0.01
N TYR A 158 3.13 -4.11 0.05
CA TYR A 158 3.05 -5.10 1.12
C TYR A 158 4.39 -5.41 1.77
N ALA A 159 5.50 -5.25 1.04
CA ALA A 159 6.83 -5.55 1.53
C ALA A 159 7.86 -4.52 1.07
N VAL A 160 8.93 -4.41 1.83
CA VAL A 160 10.10 -3.57 1.55
C VAL A 160 11.31 -4.47 1.40
N ALA A 161 12.05 -4.30 0.32
CA ALA A 161 13.32 -4.97 0.19
C ALA A 161 14.33 -4.34 1.17
N GLN A 162 14.95 -5.19 1.98
CA GLN A 162 15.92 -4.77 2.97
C GLN A 162 17.29 -5.36 2.65
N HIS A 163 18.32 -4.57 2.81
CA HIS A 163 19.69 -5.03 2.75
C HIS A 163 20.18 -5.30 4.17
N ARG A 164 20.44 -6.57 4.47
CA ARG A 164 21.01 -6.97 5.76
C ARG A 164 22.49 -6.68 5.74
N VAL A 165 22.93 -5.69 6.50
CA VAL A 165 24.34 -5.39 6.71
C VAL A 165 24.80 -6.16 7.93
N ALA A 166 25.67 -7.15 7.71
CA ALA A 166 26.46 -7.74 8.78
C ALA A 166 27.65 -6.80 9.02
N GLY A 167 27.68 -6.12 10.16
CA GLY A 167 28.86 -5.40 10.59
C GLY A 167 29.97 -6.42 10.91
N GLU A 168 31.20 -6.21 10.41
CA GLU A 168 32.34 -6.98 10.86
C GLU A 168 32.62 -6.64 12.34
N ILE A 169 32.75 -7.66 13.18
CA ILE A 169 33.25 -7.47 14.56
C ILE A 169 34.73 -7.14 14.49
N GLY A 170 35.06 -5.87 14.50
CA GLY A 170 36.44 -5.42 14.64
C GLY A 170 36.92 -5.71 16.06
N PHE A 171 37.87 -6.61 16.20
CA PHE A 171 38.57 -6.80 17.46
C PHE A 171 39.60 -5.71 17.65
N TYR A 172 39.28 -4.70 18.45
CA TYR A 172 40.31 -3.79 18.97
C TYR A 172 40.94 -4.43 20.18
N PRO A 173 42.26 -4.52 20.26
CA PRO A 173 42.97 -5.00 21.44
C PRO A 173 42.79 -3.99 22.58
N MET A 174 41.76 -4.19 23.36
CA MET A 174 41.60 -3.52 24.66
C MET A 174 42.00 -4.50 25.76
N PRO A 175 42.59 -4.02 26.88
CA PRO A 175 43.13 -4.87 27.96
C PRO A 175 42.03 -5.63 28.75
N THR A 176 40.79 -5.56 28.38
CA THR A 176 39.68 -6.23 29.05
C THR A 176 38.86 -7.02 28.04
N VAL A 177 38.75 -8.33 28.28
CA VAL A 177 37.99 -9.31 27.47
C VAL A 177 36.50 -9.04 27.59
N ASN A 178 35.95 -8.15 26.80
CA ASN A 178 34.52 -8.01 26.62
C ASN A 178 34.20 -7.96 25.13
N THR A 179 33.83 -9.09 24.56
CA THR A 179 33.16 -9.18 23.25
C THR A 179 31.79 -8.56 23.38
N ARG A 180 31.56 -7.37 22.82
CA ARG A 180 30.22 -6.82 22.64
C ARG A 180 29.66 -7.36 21.35
N PRO A 181 28.44 -7.97 21.36
CA PRO A 181 27.75 -8.29 20.12
C PRO A 181 27.45 -7.00 19.37
N VAL A 182 27.79 -6.96 18.08
CA VAL A 182 27.42 -5.84 17.19
C VAL A 182 25.99 -6.09 16.71
N PRO A 183 25.04 -5.15 16.86
CA PRO A 183 23.71 -5.29 16.33
C PRO A 183 23.75 -5.35 14.81
N VAL A 184 23.04 -6.34 14.23
CA VAL A 184 22.77 -6.40 12.79
C VAL A 184 21.64 -5.42 12.50
N THR A 185 21.83 -4.51 11.55
CA THR A 185 20.81 -3.54 11.16
C THR A 185 20.37 -3.84 9.73
N ASP A 186 19.06 -4.00 9.53
CA ASP A 186 18.46 -4.07 8.20
C ASP A 186 18.23 -2.65 7.67
N ILE A 187 18.89 -2.32 6.57
CA ILE A 187 18.78 -0.99 5.94
C ILE A 187 17.83 -1.10 4.75
N PRO A 188 16.72 -0.33 4.72
CA PRO A 188 15.85 -0.26 3.55
C PRO A 188 16.63 0.27 2.34
N ASN A 189 16.48 -0.38 1.19
CA ASN A 189 17.14 0.03 -0.06
C ASN A 189 16.21 0.80 -1.00
N ASN A 190 15.12 1.36 -0.48
CA ASN A 190 14.08 2.11 -1.20
C ASN A 190 13.34 1.30 -2.28
N LEU A 191 13.50 -0.02 -2.30
CA LEU A 191 12.72 -0.89 -3.17
C LEU A 191 11.54 -1.49 -2.42
N ALA A 192 10.35 -1.26 -2.92
CA ALA A 192 9.11 -1.80 -2.38
C ALA A 192 8.51 -2.83 -3.34
N LEU A 193 7.92 -3.89 -2.79
CA LEU A 193 7.08 -4.83 -3.51
C LEU A 193 5.62 -4.42 -3.36
N ALA A 194 4.90 -4.39 -4.48
CA ALA A 194 3.49 -4.08 -4.53
C ALA A 194 2.72 -5.20 -5.24
N ILE A 195 1.61 -5.63 -4.64
CA ILE A 195 0.68 -6.57 -5.25
C ILE A 195 -0.13 -5.81 -6.30
N GLN A 196 -0.28 -6.37 -7.49
CA GLN A 196 -1.04 -5.76 -8.59
C GLN A 196 -2.48 -5.50 -8.16
N ALA A 197 -3.03 -4.33 -8.47
CA ALA A 197 -4.37 -3.90 -8.07
C ALA A 197 -5.47 -4.84 -8.59
N GLU A 198 -5.24 -5.53 -9.70
CA GLU A 198 -6.16 -6.53 -10.26
C GLU A 198 -6.50 -7.65 -9.27
N ALA A 199 -5.58 -7.99 -8.34
CA ALA A 199 -5.83 -8.99 -7.30
C ALA A 199 -7.05 -8.64 -6.44
N LEU A 200 -7.37 -7.35 -6.25
CA LEU A 200 -8.56 -6.92 -5.52
C LEU A 200 -9.87 -7.38 -6.16
N LEU A 201 -9.89 -7.56 -7.49
CA LEU A 201 -11.08 -8.00 -8.22
C LEU A 201 -11.43 -9.47 -7.93
N GLU A 202 -10.51 -10.23 -7.36
CA GLU A 202 -10.77 -11.60 -6.92
C GLU A 202 -11.69 -11.66 -5.70
N PHE A 203 -11.63 -10.65 -4.82
CA PHE A 203 -12.60 -10.52 -3.73
C PHE A 203 -14.03 -10.30 -4.24
N GLU A 204 -14.22 -9.46 -5.27
CA GLU A 204 -15.54 -9.26 -5.89
C GLU A 204 -16.12 -10.58 -6.40
N LYS A 205 -15.31 -11.35 -7.14
CA LYS A 205 -15.72 -12.68 -7.63
C LYS A 205 -16.05 -13.66 -6.50
N MET A 206 -15.34 -13.59 -5.39
CA MET A 206 -15.60 -14.41 -4.20
C MET A 206 -16.96 -14.08 -3.60
N PHE A 207 -17.29 -12.79 -3.42
CA PHE A 207 -18.59 -12.36 -2.89
C PHE A 207 -19.76 -12.67 -3.83
N GLU A 208 -19.57 -12.52 -5.13
CA GLU A 208 -20.60 -12.90 -6.10
C GLU A 208 -20.92 -14.40 -6.06
N LYS A 209 -19.90 -15.25 -5.93
CA LYS A 209 -20.09 -16.69 -5.77
C LYS A 209 -20.83 -17.05 -4.47
N ALA A 210 -20.52 -16.35 -3.36
CA ALA A 210 -21.22 -16.56 -2.09
C ALA A 210 -22.71 -16.21 -2.20
N LYS A 211 -23.03 -15.04 -2.78
CA LYS A 211 -24.44 -14.63 -3.00
C LYS A 211 -25.25 -15.63 -3.84
N ARG A 212 -24.65 -16.21 -4.89
CA ARG A 212 -25.32 -17.20 -5.75
C ARG A 212 -25.57 -18.55 -5.08
N ARG A 213 -24.93 -18.83 -3.96
CA ARG A 213 -25.13 -20.07 -3.19
C ARG A 213 -26.22 -19.94 -2.12
N GLU A 214 -26.59 -18.70 -1.78
CA GLU A 214 -27.65 -18.38 -0.80
C GLU A 214 -29.01 -18.16 -1.46
N THR A 215 -29.05 -18.09 -2.80
CA THR A 215 -30.28 -18.05 -3.62
C THR A 215 -30.58 -19.40 -4.25
#